data_53c36251d943b6624cb051abc2ae2390
#
_entry.id   53c36251d943b6624cb051abc2ae2390
#
_cell.length_a   1.000
_cell.length_b   1.000
_cell.length_c   1.000
_cell.angle_alpha   90.00
_cell.angle_beta   90.00
_cell.angle_gamma   90.00
#
_symmetry.space_group_name_H-M   'P 1'
#
loop_
_entity.id
_entity.type
_entity.pdbx_description
1 polymer ?
#
loop_
_entity_poly.entity_id
_entity_poly.type
_entity_poly.pdbx_seq_one_letter_code
_entity_poly.pdbx_strand_id
1 'polypeptide(L)' 'MIKFLAMQIKLGKITIEDIPEKYRNQVIEELEFNVN' A
#
# COMPACT_ATOMS: atom_id res chain seq x y z
N MET A 1 -2.08 -8.82 5.16
CA MET A 1 -1.92 -8.64 3.69
C MET A 1 -1.85 -7.17 3.31
N ILE A 2 -2.80 -6.36 3.75
CA ILE A 2 -2.80 -4.93 3.37
C ILE A 2 -1.57 -4.22 3.93
N LYS A 3 -1.23 -4.49 5.19
CA LYS A 3 -0.04 -3.85 5.77
C LYS A 3 1.23 -4.25 5.04
N PHE A 4 1.29 -5.49 4.61
CA PHE A 4 2.46 -5.97 3.88
C PHE A 4 2.59 -5.23 2.55
N LEU A 5 1.47 -5.07 1.83
CA LEU A 5 1.50 -4.36 0.56
C LEU A 5 1.89 -2.91 0.75
N ALA A 6 1.35 -2.26 1.79
CA ALA A 6 1.71 -0.88 2.06
C ALA A 6 3.20 -0.75 2.34
N MET A 7 3.75 -1.70 3.09
CA MET A 7 5.18 -1.67 3.38
C MET A 7 6.01 -1.84 2.11
N GLN A 8 5.59 -2.72 1.21
CA GLN A 8 6.31 -2.91 -0.04
C GLN A 8 6.34 -1.64 -0.88
N ILE A 9 5.24 -0.88 -0.85
CA ILE A 9 5.20 0.40 -1.55
C ILE A 9 6.16 1.38 -0.90
N LYS A 10 6.17 1.46 0.43
CA LYS A 10 7.07 2.34 1.14
C LYS A 10 8.54 2.04 0.82
N LEU A 11 8.84 0.76 0.68
CA LEU A 11 10.21 0.34 0.38
C LEU A 11 10.57 0.51 -1.10
N GLY A 12 9.60 0.90 -1.92
CA GLY A 12 9.86 1.11 -3.33
C GLY A 12 9.95 -0.17 -4.14
N LYS A 13 9.47 -1.29 -3.59
CA LYS A 13 9.53 -2.57 -4.29
C LYS A 13 8.37 -2.76 -5.25
N ILE A 14 7.23 -2.17 -4.94
CA ILE A 14 6.07 -2.20 -5.83
C ILE A 14 5.44 -0.81 -5.84
N THR A 15 4.51 -0.61 -6.76
CA THR A 15 3.80 0.66 -6.84
C THR A 15 2.32 0.42 -6.58
N ILE A 16 1.58 1.51 -6.38
CA ILE A 16 0.14 1.39 -6.13
C ILE A 16 -0.57 0.75 -7.32
N GLU A 17 -0.04 0.90 -8.51
CA GLU A 17 -0.63 0.32 -9.70
C GLU A 17 -0.48 -1.19 -9.73
N ASP A 18 0.46 -1.73 -8.98
CA ASP A 18 0.62 -3.18 -8.88
C ASP A 18 -0.45 -3.82 -8.01
N ILE A 19 -1.22 -3.01 -7.30
CA ILE A 19 -2.25 -3.49 -6.38
C ILE A 19 -3.59 -3.56 -7.13
N PRO A 20 -4.33 -4.67 -7.00
CA PRO A 20 -5.66 -4.74 -7.61
C PRO A 20 -6.52 -3.57 -7.14
N GLU A 21 -7.34 -3.05 -8.05
CA GLU A 21 -8.14 -1.88 -7.77
C GLU A 21 -9.01 -2.06 -6.52
N LYS A 22 -9.49 -3.28 -6.32
CA LYS A 22 -10.39 -3.55 -5.21
C LYS A 22 -9.71 -3.38 -3.85
N TYR A 23 -8.39 -3.51 -3.78
CA TYR A 23 -7.65 -3.36 -2.53
C TYR A 23 -6.89 -2.04 -2.44
N ARG A 24 -6.87 -1.28 -3.52
CA ARG A 24 -6.02 -0.09 -3.63
C ARG A 24 -6.37 0.94 -2.57
N ASN A 25 -7.66 1.19 -2.35
CA ASN A 25 -8.07 2.18 -1.36
C ASN A 25 -7.64 1.79 0.05
N GLN A 26 -7.72 0.49 0.35
CA GLN A 26 -7.30 0.03 1.67
C GLN A 26 -5.80 0.21 1.87
N VAL A 27 -5.02 -0.02 0.83
CA VAL A 27 -3.58 0.17 0.92
C VAL A 27 -3.26 1.65 1.09
N ILE A 28 -3.95 2.51 0.37
CA ILE A 28 -3.75 3.95 0.50
C ILE A 28 -4.06 4.41 1.92
N GLU A 29 -5.13 3.90 2.51
CA GLU A 29 -5.48 4.25 3.88
C GLU A 29 -4.38 3.81 4.85
N GLU A 30 -3.84 2.60 4.63
CA GLU A 30 -2.76 2.12 5.48
C GLU A 30 -1.54 3.03 5.37
N LEU A 31 -1.23 3.47 4.16
CA LEU A 31 -0.09 4.36 3.95
C LEU A 31 -0.29 5.68 4.68
N GLU A 32 -1.52 6.20 4.66
CA GLU A 32 -1.80 7.47 5.34
C GLU A 32 -1.74 7.34 6.85
N PHE A 33 -2.16 6.20 7.38
CA PHE A 33 -2.09 5.95 8.81
C PHE A 33 -0.66 5.84 9.30
N ASN A 34 0.22 5.28 8.47
CA ASN A 34 1.60 5.00 8.87
C ASN A 34 2.56 5.89 8.13
N VAL A 35 2.32 7.19 8.20
CA VAL A 35 3.15 8.15 7.47
C VAL A 35 4.50 8.39 8.13
N ASN A 36 4.71 7.89 9.31
CA ASN A 36 6.02 8.08 9.95
C ASN A 36 7.01 7.06 9.48
#